data_d61a1ded30b1897450f931bd43095d12
#
_entry.id   d61a1ded30b1897450f931bd43095d12
#
_cell.length_a   1.000
_cell.length_b   1.000
_cell.length_c   1.000
_cell.angle_alpha   90.00
_cell.angle_beta   90.00
_cell.angle_gamma   90.00
#
_symmetry.space_group_name_H-M   'P 1'
#
loop_
_entity.id
_entity.type
_entity.pdbx_description
1 polymer ?
#
loop_
_entity_poly.entity_id
_entity_poly.type
_entity_poly.pdbx_seq_one_letter_code
_entity_poly.pdbx_strand_id
1 'polypeptide(L)'
;MRRDRLPVVGREGVGPYVLVRLARGSLEPGAPGQFFMLEAPGRQLPRPFSLCTAPAGELGFLVEPLGAGTRAIASLDVGDEIQVTGPLGRGFDLDVARPLLVGGGIGVAPFPFLSERLGGPPALLGFRTAFHAAAAALIPNATVVLDPVLVTDALPAEPGDVLACGPEPMLDALARLVPDAQLAREAPMACGYGACFGCVVERGGRYLRLCLEGPVVRGGTHGSPTSPLLTVGGTDDGSWAPAGQSPASPAKAPLTDNVGRTEEPR
;
A
#
# COMPACT_ATOMS: atom_id res chain seq x y z
N MET A 1 -3.85 -16.83 5.09
CA MET A 1 -4.90 -15.77 5.19
C MET A 1 -5.97 -16.27 6.17
N ARG A 2 -6.26 -15.47 7.18
CA ARG A 2 -7.35 -15.70 8.14
C ARG A 2 -8.22 -14.45 8.22
N ARG A 3 -9.44 -14.61 8.68
CA ARG A 3 -10.40 -13.51 8.90
C ARG A 3 -10.98 -13.67 10.30
N ASP A 4 -10.99 -12.58 11.06
CA ASP A 4 -11.49 -12.57 12.42
C ASP A 4 -12.15 -11.23 12.73
N ARG A 5 -13.02 -11.19 13.76
CA ARG A 5 -13.59 -9.97 14.28
C ARG A 5 -12.89 -9.64 15.60
N LEU A 6 -12.20 -8.52 15.60
CA LEU A 6 -11.27 -8.14 16.66
C LEU A 6 -11.77 -6.92 17.42
N PRO A 7 -11.78 -6.94 18.75
CA PRO A 7 -12.10 -5.77 19.55
C PRO A 7 -10.95 -4.77 19.56
N VAL A 8 -11.31 -3.50 19.55
CA VAL A 8 -10.41 -2.37 19.82
C VAL A 8 -10.01 -2.41 21.29
N VAL A 9 -8.72 -2.47 21.58
CA VAL A 9 -8.15 -2.49 22.94
C VAL A 9 -7.43 -1.20 23.30
N GLY A 10 -7.18 -0.34 22.32
CA GLY A 10 -6.56 0.96 22.56
C GLY A 10 -6.63 1.88 21.35
N ARG A 11 -6.59 3.18 21.64
CA ARG A 11 -6.58 4.25 20.65
C ARG A 11 -5.76 5.40 21.17
N GLU A 12 -4.81 5.88 20.36
CA GLU A 12 -3.88 6.93 20.73
C GLU A 12 -3.67 7.91 19.55
N GLY A 13 -3.70 9.21 19.85
CA GLY A 13 -3.38 10.25 18.86
C GLY A 13 -1.87 10.40 18.69
N VAL A 14 -1.39 10.42 17.43
CA VAL A 14 0.01 10.60 17.06
C VAL A 14 0.10 11.69 16.01
N GLY A 15 0.16 12.94 16.43
CA GLY A 15 0.00 14.09 15.52
C GLY A 15 -1.33 14.02 14.77
N PRO A 16 -1.36 14.06 13.43
CA PRO A 16 -2.59 13.95 12.63
C PRO A 16 -3.09 12.52 12.50
N TYR A 17 -2.32 11.53 12.97
CA TYR A 17 -2.63 10.11 12.86
C TYR A 17 -3.28 9.58 14.13
N VAL A 18 -3.90 8.42 14.02
CA VAL A 18 -4.44 7.66 15.16
C VAL A 18 -3.86 6.25 15.11
N LEU A 19 -3.19 5.84 16.18
CA LEU A 19 -2.78 4.45 16.37
C LEU A 19 -3.95 3.70 17.00
N VAL A 20 -4.58 2.82 16.21
CA VAL A 20 -5.66 1.93 16.64
C VAL A 20 -5.06 0.57 16.97
N ARG A 21 -5.26 0.08 18.19
CA ARG A 21 -4.79 -1.24 18.63
C ARG A 21 -5.96 -2.19 18.80
N LEU A 22 -5.83 -3.37 18.20
CA LEU A 22 -6.83 -4.43 18.22
C LEU A 22 -6.28 -5.62 19.01
N ALA A 23 -7.12 -6.32 19.77
CA ALA A 23 -6.73 -7.63 20.26
C ALA A 23 -6.48 -8.56 19.07
N ARG A 24 -5.39 -9.32 19.11
CA ARG A 24 -4.93 -10.13 17.96
C ARG A 24 -5.88 -11.26 17.57
N GLY A 25 -6.63 -11.80 18.53
CA GLY A 25 -7.49 -12.96 18.29
C GLY A 25 -6.72 -14.15 17.74
N SER A 26 -7.23 -14.75 16.68
CA SER A 26 -6.60 -15.88 15.97
C SER A 26 -5.61 -15.48 14.88
N LEU A 27 -5.40 -14.16 14.66
CA LEU A 27 -4.53 -13.66 13.60
C LEU A 27 -3.06 -13.64 14.05
N GLU A 28 -2.17 -13.91 13.09
CA GLU A 28 -0.73 -13.75 13.29
C GLU A 28 -0.28 -12.38 12.76
N PRO A 29 0.77 -11.76 13.35
CA PRO A 29 1.29 -10.48 12.87
C PRO A 29 1.88 -10.57 11.46
N GLY A 30 2.35 -11.74 11.05
CA GLY A 30 3.02 -11.92 9.78
C GLY A 30 4.42 -11.31 9.74
N ALA A 31 4.89 -10.97 8.55
CA ALA A 31 6.18 -10.31 8.31
C ALA A 31 6.01 -8.80 8.18
N PRO A 32 7.00 -7.97 8.58
CA PRO A 32 6.98 -6.53 8.33
C PRO A 32 6.78 -6.20 6.85
N GLY A 33 5.92 -5.21 6.57
CA GLY A 33 5.55 -4.84 5.20
C GLY A 33 4.35 -5.61 4.65
N GLN A 34 3.91 -6.71 5.29
CA GLN A 34 2.60 -7.27 5.00
C GLN A 34 1.49 -6.36 5.53
N PHE A 35 0.29 -6.51 4.98
CA PHE A 35 -0.86 -5.67 5.32
C PHE A 35 -2.07 -6.51 5.76
N PHE A 36 -3.05 -5.80 6.31
CA PHE A 36 -4.35 -6.35 6.70
C PHE A 36 -5.46 -5.53 6.04
N MET A 37 -6.55 -6.18 5.68
CA MET A 37 -7.76 -5.52 5.21
C MET A 37 -8.68 -5.30 6.41
N LEU A 38 -8.99 -4.05 6.72
CA LEU A 38 -9.88 -3.63 7.79
C LEU A 38 -11.23 -3.17 7.20
N GLU A 39 -12.34 -3.73 7.69
CA GLU A 39 -13.68 -3.37 7.24
C GLU A 39 -14.22 -2.20 8.06
N ALA A 40 -14.13 -0.99 7.53
CA ALA A 40 -14.64 0.21 8.20
C ALA A 40 -16.16 0.11 8.40
N PRO A 41 -16.69 0.44 9.61
CA PRO A 41 -18.11 0.43 9.88
C PRO A 41 -18.92 1.21 8.83
N GLY A 42 -20.03 0.59 8.37
CA GLY A 42 -20.90 1.21 7.36
C GLY A 42 -20.28 1.37 5.96
N ARG A 43 -19.19 0.67 5.65
CA ARG A 43 -18.55 0.70 4.32
C ARG A 43 -18.53 -0.68 3.69
N GLN A 44 -18.77 -0.73 2.36
CA GLN A 44 -18.83 -1.99 1.62
C GLN A 44 -17.46 -2.61 1.36
N LEU A 45 -16.44 -1.78 1.14
CA LEU A 45 -15.10 -2.26 0.83
C LEU A 45 -14.18 -2.08 2.03
N PRO A 46 -13.38 -3.09 2.36
CA PRO A 46 -12.31 -2.99 3.34
C PRO A 46 -11.17 -2.10 2.82
N ARG A 47 -10.24 -1.74 3.69
CA ARG A 47 -9.08 -0.93 3.37
C ARG A 47 -7.81 -1.61 3.81
N PRO A 48 -6.74 -1.57 3.00
CA PRO A 48 -5.44 -2.11 3.37
C PRO A 48 -4.74 -1.19 4.38
N PHE A 49 -4.18 -1.79 5.42
CA PHE A 49 -3.33 -1.12 6.39
C PHE A 49 -2.10 -1.96 6.66
N SER A 50 -0.92 -1.34 6.60
CA SER A 50 0.31 -1.96 7.08
C SER A 50 0.25 -2.17 8.60
N LEU A 51 0.79 -3.29 9.07
CA LEU A 51 0.95 -3.50 10.49
C LEU A 51 2.02 -2.54 11.04
N CYS A 52 1.65 -1.74 12.02
CA CYS A 52 2.50 -0.74 12.65
C CYS A 52 3.24 -1.32 13.87
N THR A 53 2.51 -1.97 14.76
CA THR A 53 3.07 -2.59 15.98
C THR A 53 2.41 -3.94 16.23
N ALA A 54 3.16 -4.85 16.88
CA ALA A 54 2.66 -6.19 17.21
C ALA A 54 3.11 -6.63 18.61
N PRO A 55 2.78 -5.87 19.68
CA PRO A 55 3.08 -6.33 21.04
C PRO A 55 2.29 -7.61 21.35
N ALA A 56 2.67 -8.30 22.43
CA ALA A 56 2.06 -9.56 22.77
C ALA A 56 0.52 -9.47 22.86
N GLY A 57 -0.17 -10.21 21.99
CA GLY A 57 -1.64 -10.26 21.96
C GLY A 57 -2.34 -9.13 21.22
N GLU A 58 -1.62 -8.19 20.60
CA GLU A 58 -2.21 -7.06 19.89
C GLU A 58 -1.71 -6.91 18.45
N LEU A 59 -2.49 -6.18 17.65
CA LEU A 59 -2.11 -5.65 16.32
C LEU A 59 -2.40 -4.15 16.31
N GLY A 60 -1.40 -3.33 16.03
CA GLY A 60 -1.53 -1.88 15.94
C GLY A 60 -1.47 -1.37 14.50
N PHE A 61 -2.36 -0.45 14.17
CA PHE A 61 -2.47 0.17 12.85
C PHE A 61 -2.44 1.68 12.97
N LEU A 62 -1.49 2.33 12.29
CA LEU A 62 -1.44 3.79 12.21
C LEU A 62 -2.36 4.25 11.08
N VAL A 63 -3.35 5.07 11.43
CA VAL A 63 -4.43 5.48 10.53
C VAL A 63 -4.37 6.99 10.33
N GLU A 64 -4.33 7.45 9.08
CA GLU A 64 -4.54 8.84 8.71
C GLU A 64 -6.02 9.05 8.33
N PRO A 65 -6.79 9.88 9.06
CA PRO A 65 -8.24 10.00 8.88
C PRO A 65 -8.60 10.92 7.71
N LEU A 66 -8.18 10.60 6.48
CA LEU A 66 -8.40 11.40 5.28
C LEU A 66 -9.77 11.21 4.65
N GLY A 67 -10.18 9.95 4.48
CA GLY A 67 -11.43 9.59 3.84
C GLY A 67 -12.49 9.11 4.83
N ALA A 68 -13.74 8.93 4.37
CA ALA A 68 -14.83 8.49 5.22
C ALA A 68 -14.57 7.11 5.88
N GLY A 69 -13.86 6.19 5.19
CA GLY A 69 -13.50 4.89 5.76
C GLY A 69 -12.40 4.97 6.80
N THR A 70 -11.32 5.72 6.53
CA THR A 70 -10.23 5.89 7.50
C THR A 70 -10.68 6.72 8.70
N ARG A 71 -11.58 7.71 8.53
CA ARG A 71 -12.21 8.41 9.65
C ARG A 71 -13.04 7.47 10.50
N ALA A 72 -13.85 6.60 9.89
CA ALA A 72 -14.67 5.63 10.66
C ALA A 72 -13.78 4.65 11.47
N ILE A 73 -12.66 4.18 10.92
CA ILE A 73 -11.71 3.32 11.65
C ILE A 73 -11.02 4.11 12.77
N ALA A 74 -10.56 5.33 12.49
CA ALA A 74 -9.89 6.19 13.48
C ALA A 74 -10.81 6.63 14.62
N SER A 75 -12.13 6.59 14.45
CA SER A 75 -13.13 6.96 15.45
C SER A 75 -13.66 5.80 16.27
N LEU A 76 -13.21 4.56 16.03
CA LEU A 76 -13.60 3.41 16.84
C LEU A 76 -13.21 3.60 18.32
N ASP A 77 -14.11 3.29 19.22
CA ASP A 77 -13.86 3.33 20.66
C ASP A 77 -13.35 1.97 21.18
N VAL A 78 -12.71 1.98 22.34
CA VAL A 78 -12.30 0.74 23.01
C VAL A 78 -13.54 -0.10 23.32
N GLY A 79 -13.51 -1.36 22.88
CA GLY A 79 -14.63 -2.29 22.98
C GLY A 79 -15.42 -2.45 21.68
N ASP A 80 -15.29 -1.52 20.72
CA ASP A 80 -15.85 -1.72 19.38
C ASP A 80 -15.14 -2.90 18.68
N GLU A 81 -15.87 -3.55 17.78
CA GLU A 81 -15.32 -4.66 17.00
C GLU A 81 -15.19 -4.29 15.53
N ILE A 82 -14.10 -4.71 14.92
CA ILE A 82 -13.84 -4.54 13.50
C ILE A 82 -13.45 -5.86 12.84
N GLN A 83 -13.95 -6.12 11.63
CA GLN A 83 -13.57 -7.28 10.84
C GLN A 83 -12.20 -7.03 10.22
N VAL A 84 -11.29 -7.98 10.40
CA VAL A 84 -9.90 -7.93 9.91
C VAL A 84 -9.57 -9.19 9.13
N THR A 85 -8.93 -9.03 7.99
CA THR A 85 -8.43 -10.14 7.16
C THR A 85 -6.94 -9.98 6.94
N GLY A 86 -6.15 -10.98 7.28
CA GLY A 86 -4.69 -10.92 7.12
C GLY A 86 -3.95 -12.08 7.80
N PRO A 87 -2.60 -12.01 7.85
CA PRO A 87 -1.75 -11.12 7.07
C PRO A 87 -1.82 -11.43 5.57
N LEU A 88 -1.57 -10.44 4.71
CA LEU A 88 -1.69 -10.49 3.26
C LEU A 88 -0.45 -9.91 2.59
N GLY A 89 -0.23 -10.30 1.33
CA GLY A 89 0.88 -9.81 0.52
C GLY A 89 2.25 -10.33 0.95
N ARG A 90 3.29 -9.70 0.41
CA ARG A 90 4.70 -9.99 0.69
C ARG A 90 5.30 -8.83 1.48
N GLY A 91 6.02 -9.15 2.54
CA GLY A 91 6.75 -8.20 3.37
C GLY A 91 8.15 -7.90 2.84
N PHE A 92 8.89 -7.13 3.62
CA PHE A 92 10.30 -6.86 3.39
C PHE A 92 11.14 -8.11 3.59
N ASP A 93 12.16 -8.25 2.77
CA ASP A 93 13.24 -9.19 2.96
C ASP A 93 14.15 -8.62 4.08
N LEU A 94 14.31 -9.38 5.15
CA LEU A 94 15.07 -8.95 6.33
C LEU A 94 16.54 -9.43 6.29
N ASP A 95 16.93 -10.20 5.28
CA ASP A 95 18.34 -10.58 5.05
C ASP A 95 19.08 -9.42 4.38
N VAL A 96 19.43 -8.43 5.18
CA VAL A 96 20.06 -7.17 4.78
C VAL A 96 21.22 -6.85 5.71
N ALA A 97 22.35 -6.42 5.12
CA ALA A 97 23.59 -6.19 5.87
C ALA A 97 23.66 -4.80 6.54
N ARG A 98 23.20 -3.76 5.84
CA ARG A 98 23.22 -2.36 6.28
C ARG A 98 21.87 -1.70 6.04
N PRO A 99 20.82 -2.09 6.81
CA PRO A 99 19.48 -1.55 6.59
C PRO A 99 19.37 -0.06 6.88
N LEU A 100 18.72 0.68 5.98
CA LEU A 100 18.28 2.05 6.16
C LEU A 100 16.78 2.14 5.84
N LEU A 101 15.97 2.55 6.82
CA LEU A 101 14.55 2.79 6.60
C LEU A 101 14.36 4.19 6.01
N VAL A 102 13.64 4.30 4.89
CA VAL A 102 13.37 5.59 4.24
C VAL A 102 11.87 5.78 4.09
N GLY A 103 11.31 6.75 4.81
CA GLY A 103 9.86 6.93 4.91
C GLY A 103 9.34 8.31 4.58
N GLY A 104 8.09 8.40 4.10
CA GLY A 104 7.42 9.66 3.84
C GLY A 104 5.96 9.68 4.32
N GLY A 105 5.60 10.68 5.14
CA GLY A 105 4.25 10.84 5.65
C GLY A 105 3.71 9.61 6.35
N ILE A 106 2.48 9.19 6.03
CA ILE A 106 1.86 7.96 6.60
C ILE A 106 2.59 6.67 6.19
N GLY A 107 3.45 6.70 5.15
CA GLY A 107 4.26 5.56 4.76
C GLY A 107 5.23 5.07 5.83
N VAL A 108 5.40 5.80 6.92
CA VAL A 108 6.15 5.33 8.11
C VAL A 108 5.41 4.24 8.89
N ALA A 109 4.13 4.00 8.59
CA ALA A 109 3.29 3.06 9.34
C ALA A 109 3.89 1.65 9.53
N PRO A 110 4.54 1.00 8.55
CA PRO A 110 5.14 -0.33 8.76
C PRO A 110 6.46 -0.31 9.53
N PHE A 111 7.06 0.86 9.77
CA PHE A 111 8.44 0.95 10.27
C PHE A 111 8.62 0.66 11.76
N PRO A 112 7.69 0.94 12.67
CA PRO A 112 7.85 0.51 14.06
C PRO A 112 8.05 -1.00 14.17
N PHE A 113 7.21 -1.79 13.50
CA PHE A 113 7.33 -3.25 13.49
C PHE A 113 8.56 -3.72 12.70
N LEU A 114 8.88 -3.09 11.57
CA LEU A 114 10.08 -3.40 10.78
C LEU A 114 11.35 -3.09 11.56
N SER A 115 11.41 -1.93 12.23
CA SER A 115 12.56 -1.51 13.05
C SER A 115 12.81 -2.48 14.20
N GLU A 116 11.76 -2.91 14.90
CA GLU A 116 11.86 -3.92 15.96
C GLU A 116 12.49 -5.22 15.44
N ARG A 117 12.03 -5.69 14.26
CA ARG A 117 12.52 -6.95 13.67
C ARG A 117 13.96 -6.86 13.13
N LEU A 118 14.43 -5.67 12.81
CA LEU A 118 15.80 -5.39 12.34
C LEU A 118 16.75 -4.91 13.46
N GLY A 119 16.29 -4.82 14.71
CA GLY A 119 17.12 -4.38 15.84
C GLY A 119 17.38 -2.86 15.88
N GLY A 120 16.49 -2.05 15.35
CA GLY A 120 16.54 -0.59 15.42
C GLY A 120 17.52 0.07 14.43
N PRO A 121 17.47 -0.20 13.14
CA PRO A 121 18.35 0.42 12.15
C PRO A 121 18.11 1.92 12.07
N PRO A 122 19.04 2.70 11.47
CA PRO A 122 18.81 4.10 11.15
C PRO A 122 17.55 4.26 10.27
N ALA A 123 16.82 5.35 10.50
CA ALA A 123 15.66 5.72 9.70
C ALA A 123 15.79 7.18 9.25
N LEU A 124 15.45 7.46 8.00
CA LEU A 124 15.37 8.79 7.40
C LEU A 124 13.91 9.05 6.99
N LEU A 125 13.28 10.00 7.66
CA LEU A 125 11.83 10.22 7.56
C LEU A 125 11.51 11.64 7.10
N GLY A 126 10.73 11.75 6.03
CA GLY A 126 10.27 13.03 5.49
C GLY A 126 8.80 13.31 5.83
N PHE A 127 8.53 14.51 6.33
CA PHE A 127 7.17 14.94 6.64
C PHE A 127 6.89 16.37 6.16
N ARG A 128 5.63 16.63 5.88
CA ARG A 128 5.17 17.95 5.44
C ARG A 128 5.31 19.01 6.54
N THR A 129 5.05 18.66 7.78
CA THR A 129 5.10 19.58 8.93
C THR A 129 5.56 18.85 10.19
N ALA A 130 5.98 19.63 11.22
CA ALA A 130 6.32 19.07 12.53
C ALA A 130 5.16 18.31 13.20
N PHE A 131 3.90 18.67 12.91
CA PHE A 131 2.73 17.94 13.42
C PHE A 131 2.64 16.52 12.84
N HIS A 132 2.94 16.35 11.53
CA HIS A 132 3.02 15.02 10.91
C HIS A 132 4.25 14.23 11.42
N ALA A 133 5.34 14.94 11.74
CA ALA A 133 6.57 14.32 12.24
C ALA A 133 6.42 13.68 13.64
N ALA A 134 5.31 13.90 14.35
CA ALA A 134 5.01 13.21 15.60
C ALA A 134 5.11 11.67 15.46
N ALA A 135 4.81 11.12 14.28
CA ALA A 135 4.92 9.69 14.01
C ALA A 135 6.38 9.16 14.08
N ALA A 136 7.38 10.02 13.93
CA ALA A 136 8.78 9.61 14.07
C ALA A 136 9.12 9.11 15.48
N ALA A 137 8.38 9.55 16.50
CA ALA A 137 8.57 9.07 17.88
C ALA A 137 8.31 7.55 18.04
N LEU A 138 7.59 6.93 17.09
CA LEU A 138 7.35 5.50 17.08
C LEU A 138 8.57 4.69 16.55
N ILE A 139 9.57 5.35 15.99
CA ILE A 139 10.69 4.71 15.28
C ILE A 139 12.01 5.15 15.94
N PRO A 140 12.71 4.24 16.64
CA PRO A 140 14.03 4.54 17.19
C PRO A 140 15.02 4.96 16.10
N ASN A 141 16.01 5.79 16.45
CA ASN A 141 17.09 6.22 15.56
C ASN A 141 16.63 6.95 14.29
N ALA A 142 15.47 7.63 14.33
CA ALA A 142 14.94 8.39 13.21
C ALA A 142 15.59 9.78 13.08
N THR A 143 16.09 10.07 11.88
CA THR A 143 16.42 11.43 11.43
C THR A 143 15.22 11.95 10.65
N VAL A 144 14.74 13.16 10.97
CA VAL A 144 13.55 13.77 10.37
C VAL A 144 13.96 14.95 9.49
N VAL A 145 13.40 15.00 8.29
CA VAL A 145 13.41 16.18 7.41
C VAL A 145 11.99 16.68 7.20
N LEU A 146 11.83 17.98 7.05
CA LEU A 146 10.55 18.63 6.81
C LEU A 146 10.58 19.41 5.49
N ASP A 147 9.41 19.53 4.85
CA ASP A 147 9.28 20.40 3.66
C ASP A 147 9.92 21.78 3.92
N PRO A 148 10.65 22.32 2.91
CA PRO A 148 10.77 21.85 1.54
C PRO A 148 11.90 20.82 1.27
N VAL A 149 12.61 20.35 2.30
CA VAL A 149 13.68 19.34 2.15
C VAL A 149 13.06 17.98 1.89
N LEU A 150 13.37 17.40 0.74
CA LEU A 150 12.90 16.04 0.43
C LEU A 150 13.78 14.99 1.11
N VAL A 151 13.18 13.87 1.49
CA VAL A 151 13.91 12.75 2.08
C VAL A 151 15.00 12.21 1.13
N THR A 152 14.77 12.30 -0.18
CA THR A 152 15.74 11.91 -1.20
C THR A 152 16.97 12.81 -1.26
N ASP A 153 16.85 14.09 -0.89
CA ASP A 153 17.96 15.04 -0.87
C ASP A 153 18.88 14.83 0.35
N ALA A 154 18.32 14.23 1.40
CA ALA A 154 19.05 13.89 2.62
C ALA A 154 19.60 12.46 2.62
N LEU A 155 19.42 11.71 1.52
CA LEU A 155 19.90 10.33 1.41
C LEU A 155 21.44 10.33 1.44
N PRO A 156 22.10 9.49 2.27
CA PRO A 156 23.56 9.40 2.26
C PRO A 156 24.07 8.87 0.90
N ALA A 157 25.29 9.23 0.53
CA ALA A 157 25.91 8.80 -0.73
C ALA A 157 25.99 7.28 -0.88
N GLU A 158 26.16 6.58 0.25
CA GLU A 158 26.13 5.12 0.33
C GLU A 158 25.03 4.67 1.30
N PRO A 159 23.77 4.61 0.85
CA PRO A 159 22.64 4.39 1.76
C PRO A 159 22.53 2.96 2.31
N GLY A 160 23.30 2.01 1.76
CA GLY A 160 23.16 0.60 2.14
C GLY A 160 21.90 -0.04 1.57
N ASP A 161 21.30 -0.94 2.35
CA ASP A 161 20.09 -1.66 1.98
C ASP A 161 18.85 -0.79 2.32
N VAL A 162 18.29 -0.11 1.32
CA VAL A 162 17.16 0.78 1.52
C VAL A 162 15.84 0.00 1.57
N LEU A 163 15.08 0.16 2.65
CA LEU A 163 13.72 -0.34 2.81
C LEU A 163 12.79 0.88 2.94
N ALA A 164 11.93 1.09 1.95
CA ALA A 164 11.19 2.34 1.86
C ALA A 164 9.67 2.15 1.78
N CYS A 165 8.93 3.10 2.35
CA CYS A 165 7.49 3.21 2.22
C CYS A 165 7.07 4.69 2.27
N GLY A 166 6.17 5.11 1.38
CA GLY A 166 5.74 6.50 1.29
C GLY A 166 5.05 6.81 -0.03
N PRO A 167 4.89 8.11 -0.35
CA PRO A 167 4.25 8.54 -1.58
C PRO A 167 4.94 7.99 -2.83
N GLU A 168 4.16 7.62 -3.85
CA GLU A 168 4.69 7.06 -5.10
C GLU A 168 5.81 7.92 -5.74
N PRO A 169 5.72 9.27 -5.79
CA PRO A 169 6.83 10.07 -6.33
C PRO A 169 8.16 9.90 -5.57
N MET A 170 8.10 9.74 -4.25
CA MET A 170 9.27 9.45 -3.42
C MET A 170 9.84 8.07 -3.74
N LEU A 171 8.98 7.05 -3.82
CA LEU A 171 9.38 5.68 -4.14
C LEU A 171 9.96 5.57 -5.56
N ASP A 172 9.42 6.31 -6.52
CA ASP A 172 9.95 6.36 -7.89
C ASP A 172 11.31 7.08 -7.95
N ALA A 173 11.52 8.11 -7.14
CA ALA A 173 12.83 8.75 -7.01
C ALA A 173 13.86 7.79 -6.38
N LEU A 174 13.48 7.09 -5.31
CA LEU A 174 14.33 6.08 -4.67
C LEU A 174 14.65 4.92 -5.62
N ALA A 175 13.70 4.45 -6.43
CA ALA A 175 13.94 3.41 -7.43
C ALA A 175 15.02 3.79 -8.45
N ARG A 176 15.14 5.08 -8.79
CA ARG A 176 16.21 5.58 -9.69
C ARG A 176 17.55 5.73 -8.97
N LEU A 177 17.54 6.19 -7.71
CA LEU A 177 18.76 6.43 -6.92
C LEU A 177 19.36 5.14 -6.37
N VAL A 178 18.51 4.21 -5.96
CA VAL A 178 18.88 2.93 -5.32
C VAL A 178 18.05 1.81 -5.96
N PRO A 179 18.47 1.28 -7.12
CA PRO A 179 17.69 0.28 -7.88
C PRO A 179 17.36 -1.00 -7.09
N ASP A 180 18.18 -1.38 -6.13
CA ASP A 180 17.98 -2.57 -5.29
C ASP A 180 17.10 -2.30 -4.06
N ALA A 181 16.63 -1.06 -3.85
CA ALA A 181 15.76 -0.72 -2.75
C ALA A 181 14.49 -1.59 -2.73
N GLN A 182 14.07 -1.96 -1.54
CA GLN A 182 12.78 -2.59 -1.30
C GLN A 182 11.73 -1.50 -1.07
N LEU A 183 10.73 -1.43 -1.91
CA LEU A 183 9.73 -0.37 -1.94
C LEU A 183 8.34 -0.93 -1.64
N ALA A 184 7.75 -0.54 -0.52
CA ALA A 184 6.36 -0.85 -0.19
C ALA A 184 5.45 0.13 -0.94
N ARG A 185 4.83 -0.34 -2.01
CA ARG A 185 3.99 0.45 -2.90
C ARG A 185 2.51 0.30 -2.56
N GLU A 186 1.73 1.29 -2.96
CA GLU A 186 0.29 1.35 -2.71
C GLU A 186 -0.51 1.26 -4.01
N ALA A 187 -1.67 0.64 -3.92
CA ALA A 187 -2.70 0.68 -4.96
C ALA A 187 -4.07 0.52 -4.31
N PRO A 188 -5.16 0.97 -4.96
CA PRO A 188 -6.50 0.67 -4.49
C PRO A 188 -6.73 -0.84 -4.36
N MET A 189 -7.20 -1.29 -3.21
CA MET A 189 -7.49 -2.71 -2.96
C MET A 189 -8.93 -2.88 -2.51
N ALA A 190 -9.66 -3.80 -3.17
CA ALA A 190 -11.00 -4.17 -2.75
C ALA A 190 -11.01 -5.52 -2.04
N CYS A 191 -10.41 -6.58 -2.61
CA CYS A 191 -10.39 -7.90 -1.99
C CYS A 191 -9.16 -8.15 -1.10
N GLY A 192 -7.97 -7.69 -1.49
CA GLY A 192 -6.70 -7.94 -0.79
C GLY A 192 -6.05 -9.31 -1.04
N TYR A 193 -6.70 -10.23 -1.77
CA TYR A 193 -6.24 -11.61 -1.97
C TYR A 193 -6.24 -12.07 -3.44
N GLY A 194 -6.15 -11.13 -4.38
CA GLY A 194 -5.91 -11.44 -5.80
C GLY A 194 -7.13 -11.70 -6.67
N ALA A 195 -8.36 -11.66 -6.13
CA ALA A 195 -9.57 -12.03 -6.88
C ALA A 195 -10.11 -10.91 -7.81
N CYS A 196 -10.00 -9.63 -7.39
CA CYS A 196 -10.67 -8.52 -8.10
C CYS A 196 -9.79 -7.78 -9.10
N PHE A 197 -8.48 -8.00 -9.10
CA PHE A 197 -7.48 -7.30 -9.95
C PHE A 197 -7.41 -5.77 -9.76
N GLY A 198 -8.11 -5.19 -8.78
CA GLY A 198 -8.11 -3.75 -8.54
C GLY A 198 -6.76 -3.16 -8.11
N CYS A 199 -5.84 -4.00 -7.64
CA CYS A 199 -4.50 -3.60 -7.20
C CYS A 199 -3.39 -3.87 -8.24
N VAL A 200 -3.76 -4.07 -9.51
CA VAL A 200 -2.79 -4.28 -10.58
C VAL A 200 -2.08 -2.97 -10.88
N VAL A 201 -0.76 -3.04 -10.89
CA VAL A 201 0.14 -1.95 -11.32
C VAL A 201 1.06 -2.46 -12.42
N GLU A 202 1.41 -1.58 -13.36
CA GLU A 202 2.42 -1.87 -14.38
C GLU A 202 3.78 -1.42 -13.86
N ARG A 203 4.78 -2.33 -13.94
CA ARG A 203 6.18 -2.06 -13.57
C ARG A 203 7.11 -2.81 -14.52
N GLY A 204 7.96 -2.06 -15.22
CA GLY A 204 8.95 -2.63 -16.13
C GLY A 204 8.36 -3.52 -17.23
N GLY A 205 7.22 -3.14 -17.79
CA GLY A 205 6.52 -3.91 -18.83
C GLY A 205 5.77 -5.13 -18.30
N ARG A 206 5.59 -5.27 -16.97
CA ARG A 206 4.88 -6.37 -16.33
C ARG A 206 3.72 -5.85 -15.46
N TYR A 207 2.68 -6.64 -15.36
CA TYR A 207 1.53 -6.37 -14.48
C TYR A 207 1.66 -7.18 -13.20
N LEU A 208 1.67 -6.48 -12.06
CA LEU A 208 1.77 -7.07 -10.73
C LEU A 208 0.49 -6.81 -9.94
N ARG A 209 -0.04 -7.82 -9.28
CA ARG A 209 -1.10 -7.65 -8.28
C ARG A 209 -0.46 -7.38 -6.93
N LEU A 210 -0.43 -6.13 -6.48
CA LEU A 210 0.26 -5.75 -5.25
C LEU A 210 -0.24 -6.50 -4.01
N CYS A 211 -1.49 -6.96 -3.99
CA CYS A 211 -2.00 -7.76 -2.88
C CYS A 211 -1.44 -9.19 -2.79
N LEU A 212 -0.78 -9.70 -3.85
CA LEU A 212 -0.15 -11.02 -3.88
C LEU A 212 1.36 -10.95 -4.03
N GLU A 213 1.82 -10.13 -5.00
CA GLU A 213 3.22 -10.06 -5.42
C GLU A 213 3.99 -8.94 -4.72
N GLY A 214 3.25 -8.02 -4.07
CA GLY A 214 3.70 -6.94 -3.22
C GLY A 214 3.03 -7.00 -1.83
N PRO A 215 2.88 -5.88 -1.12
CA PRO A 215 3.16 -4.51 -1.56
C PRO A 215 4.67 -4.20 -1.72
N VAL A 216 5.55 -4.98 -1.08
CA VAL A 216 6.99 -4.75 -1.16
C VAL A 216 7.54 -5.34 -2.46
N VAL A 217 8.14 -4.49 -3.30
CA VAL A 217 8.77 -4.84 -4.57
C VAL A 217 10.16 -4.21 -4.66
N ARG A 218 11.07 -4.77 -5.47
CA ARG A 218 12.39 -4.17 -5.73
C ARG A 218 12.24 -2.93 -6.62
N GLY A 219 13.08 -1.92 -6.39
CA GLY A 219 13.06 -0.65 -7.13
C GLY A 219 13.43 -0.79 -8.61
N GLY A 220 14.41 -1.64 -8.92
CA GLY A 220 14.81 -1.97 -10.29
C GLY A 220 13.73 -2.75 -11.04
N THR A 221 13.69 -2.56 -12.35
CA THR A 221 12.68 -3.13 -13.25
C THR A 221 12.76 -4.65 -13.42
N HIS A 222 13.69 -5.34 -12.74
CA HIS A 222 14.03 -6.75 -12.99
C HIS A 222 14.04 -7.60 -11.72
N GLY A 223 12.98 -7.53 -10.92
CA GLY A 223 12.76 -8.62 -9.96
C GLY A 223 12.42 -9.89 -10.71
N SER A 224 13.32 -10.88 -10.76
CA SER A 224 12.96 -12.23 -11.20
C SER A 224 11.77 -12.72 -10.41
N PRO A 225 10.74 -13.29 -11.05
CA PRO A 225 9.59 -13.84 -10.34
C PRO A 225 10.04 -15.07 -9.57
N THR A 226 10.14 -14.96 -8.26
CA THR A 226 10.35 -16.11 -7.37
C THR A 226 9.06 -16.90 -7.11
N SER A 227 8.00 -16.66 -7.89
CA SER A 227 6.81 -17.51 -7.92
C SER A 227 6.43 -17.77 -9.37
N PRO A 228 6.12 -19.00 -9.75
CA PRO A 228 5.55 -19.29 -11.06
C PRO A 228 4.25 -18.50 -11.18
N LEU A 229 4.15 -17.67 -12.20
CA LEU A 229 2.88 -17.10 -12.63
C LEU A 229 1.92 -18.30 -12.83
N LEU A 230 0.80 -18.30 -12.14
CA LEU A 230 -0.31 -19.12 -12.56
C LEU A 230 -0.69 -18.63 -13.98
N THR A 231 -0.19 -19.34 -14.98
CA THR A 231 -0.62 -19.18 -16.36
C THR A 231 -2.08 -19.59 -16.44
N VAL A 232 -2.97 -18.61 -16.42
CA VAL A 232 -4.36 -18.85 -16.79
C VAL A 232 -4.35 -18.97 -18.32
N GLY A 233 -4.37 -20.22 -18.83
CA GLY A 233 -4.71 -20.54 -20.20
C GLY A 233 -3.78 -19.99 -21.29
N GLY A 234 -2.48 -20.29 -21.23
CA GLY A 234 -1.61 -20.20 -22.39
C GLY A 234 -1.46 -21.60 -23.01
N THR A 235 -1.52 -21.71 -24.34
CA THR A 235 -1.14 -22.92 -25.06
C THR A 235 0.33 -23.27 -24.76
N ASP A 236 0.68 -24.55 -24.75
CA ASP A 236 2.00 -25.10 -24.37
C ASP A 236 3.20 -24.58 -25.20
N ASP A 237 2.99 -23.64 -26.15
CA ASP A 237 4.02 -23.07 -27.01
C ASP A 237 4.61 -21.72 -26.54
N GLY A 238 4.14 -21.19 -25.39
CA GLY A 238 4.70 -19.97 -24.80
C GLY A 238 4.48 -18.68 -25.62
N SER A 239 3.70 -18.70 -26.69
CA SER A 239 3.40 -17.52 -27.49
C SER A 239 2.13 -16.83 -27.02
N TRP A 240 2.28 -15.77 -26.23
CA TRP A 240 1.21 -14.79 -26.04
C TRP A 240 1.33 -13.72 -27.13
N ALA A 241 0.51 -13.81 -28.17
CA ALA A 241 0.32 -12.71 -29.10
C ALA A 241 -0.64 -11.70 -28.46
N PRO A 242 -0.31 -10.38 -28.44
CA PRO A 242 -1.30 -9.39 -28.04
C PRO A 242 -2.51 -9.51 -28.96
N ALA A 243 -3.70 -9.62 -28.40
CA ALA A 243 -4.95 -9.64 -29.14
C ALA A 243 -4.93 -8.46 -30.14
N GLY A 244 -5.08 -8.79 -31.42
CA GLY A 244 -4.98 -7.85 -32.50
C GLY A 244 -5.85 -6.62 -32.25
N GLN A 245 -5.37 -5.49 -32.71
CA GLN A 245 -6.09 -4.23 -32.73
C GLN A 245 -7.51 -4.48 -33.19
N SER A 246 -8.49 -4.12 -32.36
CA SER A 246 -9.89 -4.11 -32.77
C SER A 246 -10.02 -3.29 -34.04
N PRO A 247 -10.72 -3.78 -35.08
CA PRO A 247 -10.93 -2.99 -36.27
C PRO A 247 -11.61 -1.68 -35.88
N ALA A 248 -11.11 -0.58 -36.45
CA ALA A 248 -11.66 0.75 -36.26
C ALA A 248 -13.18 0.74 -36.39
N SER A 249 -13.88 1.27 -35.40
CA SER A 249 -15.33 1.50 -35.51
C SER A 249 -15.67 2.23 -36.80
N PRO A 250 -16.66 1.77 -37.58
CA PRO A 250 -17.07 2.47 -38.77
C PRO A 250 -17.54 3.88 -38.39
N ALA A 251 -17.08 4.86 -39.19
CA ALA A 251 -17.44 6.25 -39.03
C ALA A 251 -18.99 6.39 -39.01
N LYS A 252 -19.50 7.11 -38.01
CA LYS A 252 -20.93 7.49 -37.97
C LYS A 252 -21.29 8.24 -39.24
N ALA A 253 -22.24 7.72 -40.01
CA ALA A 253 -22.86 8.43 -41.09
C ALA A 253 -23.57 9.70 -40.56
N PRO A 254 -23.58 10.80 -41.32
CA PRO A 254 -24.28 12.02 -40.92
C PRO A 254 -25.78 11.78 -40.84
N LEU A 255 -26.38 12.21 -39.72
CA LEU A 255 -27.84 12.29 -39.58
C LEU A 255 -28.37 13.30 -40.56
N THR A 256 -29.14 12.85 -41.53
CA THR A 256 -29.95 13.74 -42.41
C THR A 256 -31.18 14.19 -41.64
N ASP A 257 -31.24 15.49 -41.40
CA ASP A 257 -32.44 16.17 -40.91
C ASP A 257 -33.59 15.96 -41.90
N ASN A 258 -34.61 15.26 -41.47
CA ASN A 258 -35.88 15.22 -42.19
C ASN A 258 -36.89 16.04 -41.39
N VAL A 259 -36.95 17.34 -41.73
CA VAL A 259 -38.00 18.26 -41.32
C VAL A 259 -39.21 18.04 -42.22
N GLY A 260 -40.18 17.27 -41.76
CA GLY A 260 -41.49 17.16 -42.35
C GLY A 260 -42.51 17.99 -41.55
N ARG A 261 -42.77 19.22 -42.05
CA ARG A 261 -43.98 19.98 -41.68
C ARG A 261 -45.20 19.30 -42.30
N THR A 262 -46.26 19.16 -41.55
CA THR A 262 -47.62 19.29 -42.04
C THR A 262 -48.49 19.99 -41.01
N GLU A 263 -49.14 21.02 -41.54
CA GLU A 263 -50.08 21.91 -40.90
C GLU A 263 -51.46 21.25 -40.62
N GLU A 264 -52.07 21.72 -39.52
CA GLU A 264 -53.48 21.99 -39.17
C GLU A 264 -54.65 21.46 -40.08
N PRO A 265 -55.91 21.47 -39.61
CA PRO A 265 -56.58 22.34 -38.62
C PRO A 265 -57.73 21.69 -37.78
N ARG A 266 -58.07 22.23 -36.68
CA ARG A 266 -59.31 22.81 -36.12
C ARG A 266 -59.34 22.64 -34.58
#